data_e415b7b15ef4e2c403d411757df5c700
#
_entry.id   e415b7b15ef4e2c403d411757df5c700
#
_cell.length_a   1.000
_cell.length_b   1.000
_cell.length_c   1.000
_cell.angle_alpha   90.00
_cell.angle_beta   90.00
_cell.angle_gamma   90.00
#
_symmetry.space_group_name_H-M   'P 1'
#
loop_
_entity.id
_entity.type
_entity.pdbx_description
1 polymer ?
#
loop_
_entity_poly.entity_id
_entity_poly.type
_entity_poly.pdbx_seq_one_letter_code
_entity_poly.pdbx_strand_id
1 'polypeptide(L)'
;MSAFSALRVAALLSSLPAFALIFAPAHAQELRNGGKLLLTNGVSTIEGSGGGGLATWSTIAGNATQEGIGGSVHGTVIELPDYNWTSYGVALGFFDRVELSYARQNLDTIDIGTALGLGRGYTLNQDVFGAKLRLAGDVVYGDALMPQIAIGVQHKRSSDAAVVAAVGGGSPNGTDFYISATKLFLSQSVLANATVRFTKANQNGLLGFGSATADDHRPQFEGSLAYQFSRRFVVGGEYRTKPDNLAIAREDDWVDLFAAYALTRNVTVTAAYVDLGSIATADNQRGAFLSLQAAF
;
A
#
# COMPACT_ATOMS: atom_id res chain seq x y z
N MET A 1 -9.55 23.01 10.78
CA MET A 1 -9.14 21.77 11.47
C MET A 1 -9.32 22.01 12.96
N SER A 2 -10.30 21.40 13.58
CA SER A 2 -10.58 21.61 15.00
C SER A 2 -9.69 20.70 15.86
N ALA A 3 -9.36 21.14 17.08
CA ALA A 3 -8.57 20.37 18.06
C ALA A 3 -9.11 18.95 18.33
N PHE A 4 -10.37 18.69 17.96
CA PHE A 4 -11.02 17.38 18.06
C PHE A 4 -10.43 16.33 17.08
N SER A 5 -9.95 16.73 15.90
CA SER A 5 -9.32 15.77 14.94
C SER A 5 -7.97 15.27 15.44
N ALA A 6 -7.16 16.17 16.04
CA ALA A 6 -5.85 15.78 16.55
C ALA A 6 -5.94 14.79 17.74
N LEU A 7 -7.00 14.89 18.55
CA LEU A 7 -7.21 14.01 19.69
C LEU A 7 -7.67 12.61 19.24
N ARG A 8 -8.42 12.51 18.13
CA ARG A 8 -8.85 11.23 17.55
C ARG A 8 -7.69 10.46 16.90
N VAL A 9 -6.78 11.17 16.22
CA VAL A 9 -5.55 10.56 15.67
C VAL A 9 -4.68 9.95 16.78
N ALA A 10 -4.53 10.65 17.91
CA ALA A 10 -3.80 10.14 19.07
C ALA A 10 -4.49 8.92 19.71
N ALA A 11 -5.82 8.90 19.75
CA ALA A 11 -6.60 7.79 20.31
C ALA A 11 -6.58 6.54 19.40
N LEU A 12 -6.55 6.73 18.06
CA LEU A 12 -6.44 5.62 17.10
C LEU A 12 -5.04 4.98 17.11
N LEU A 13 -3.98 5.77 17.35
CA LEU A 13 -2.64 5.24 17.55
C LEU A 13 -2.53 4.37 18.81
N SER A 14 -3.37 4.62 19.82
CA SER A 14 -3.40 3.81 21.04
C SER A 14 -4.19 2.50 20.89
N SER A 15 -5.02 2.38 19.86
CA SER A 15 -5.78 1.16 19.55
C SER A 15 -5.06 0.21 18.57
N LEU A 16 -3.92 0.60 18.00
CA LEU A 16 -3.03 -0.34 17.36
C LEU A 16 -2.65 -1.39 18.44
N PRO A 17 -2.88 -2.70 18.19
CA PRO A 17 -2.40 -3.70 19.12
C PRO A 17 -0.91 -3.41 19.31
N ALA A 18 -0.51 -3.21 20.56
CA ALA A 18 0.88 -3.13 20.92
C ALA A 18 1.49 -4.47 20.47
N PHE A 19 1.96 -4.53 19.25
CA PHE A 19 2.92 -5.51 18.83
C PHE A 19 4.13 -5.21 19.71
N ALA A 20 4.17 -5.83 20.87
CA ALA A 20 5.39 -6.04 21.61
C ALA A 20 6.29 -6.81 20.64
N LEU A 21 7.02 -6.07 19.82
CA LEU A 21 8.15 -6.56 19.08
C LEU A 21 9.09 -7.10 20.16
N ILE A 22 8.93 -8.37 20.47
CA ILE A 22 9.96 -9.16 21.14
C ILE A 22 11.11 -9.16 20.13
N PHE A 23 11.95 -8.13 20.23
CA PHE A 23 13.29 -8.17 19.67
C PHE A 23 14.05 -9.24 20.46
N ALA A 24 13.78 -10.51 20.17
CA ALA A 24 14.81 -11.51 20.38
C ALA A 24 16.01 -10.97 19.59
N PRO A 25 17.20 -10.83 20.18
CA PRO A 25 18.39 -10.62 19.40
C PRO A 25 18.48 -11.86 18.48
N ALA A 26 17.95 -11.74 17.27
CA ALA A 26 18.33 -12.65 16.23
C ALA A 26 19.85 -12.47 16.19
N HIS A 27 20.59 -13.48 16.53
CA HIS A 27 21.96 -13.64 16.06
C HIS A 27 21.84 -13.72 14.53
N ALA A 28 21.57 -12.54 13.94
CA ALA A 28 21.78 -12.34 12.54
C ALA A 28 23.26 -12.68 12.37
N GLN A 29 23.51 -13.84 11.80
CA GLN A 29 24.75 -14.13 11.13
C GLN A 29 25.22 -12.79 10.55
N GLU A 30 26.46 -12.38 10.81
CA GLU A 30 27.01 -11.10 10.34
C GLU A 30 26.75 -10.96 8.85
N LEU A 31 25.55 -10.50 8.50
CA LEU A 31 25.14 -10.16 7.15
C LEU A 31 25.93 -8.92 6.82
N ARG A 32 26.90 -9.12 5.96
CA ARG A 32 27.92 -8.16 5.50
C ARG A 32 27.38 -6.76 5.37
N ASN A 33 28.13 -5.80 5.84
CA ASN A 33 27.96 -4.35 5.79
C ASN A 33 27.50 -3.84 4.42
N GLY A 34 26.21 -3.70 4.18
CA GLY A 34 25.67 -3.23 2.94
C GLY A 34 24.15 -3.40 2.86
N GLY A 35 23.41 -2.61 3.63
CA GLY A 35 21.97 -2.49 3.45
C GLY A 35 21.62 -1.52 2.31
N LYS A 36 20.38 -1.55 1.85
CA LYS A 36 19.83 -0.57 0.93
C LYS A 36 19.97 0.85 1.48
N LEU A 37 20.08 1.83 0.61
CA LEU A 37 20.03 3.24 1.01
C LEU A 37 18.67 3.53 1.63
N LEU A 38 18.65 4.42 2.63
CA LEU A 38 17.41 4.80 3.32
C LEU A 38 16.38 5.31 2.32
N LEU A 39 15.13 4.87 2.48
CA LEU A 39 13.96 5.24 1.67
C LEU A 39 14.01 4.75 0.21
N THR A 40 15.06 4.04 -0.24
CA THR A 40 15.14 3.52 -1.62
C THR A 40 14.45 2.17 -1.79
N ASN A 41 14.16 1.47 -0.70
CA ASN A 41 13.33 0.28 -0.68
C ASN A 41 11.81 0.60 -0.66
N GLY A 42 11.45 1.88 -0.69
CA GLY A 42 10.09 2.36 -0.54
C GLY A 42 9.58 2.23 0.90
N VAL A 43 8.29 2.43 1.05
CA VAL A 43 7.52 2.13 2.24
C VAL A 43 6.56 0.98 1.92
N SER A 44 5.83 0.45 2.91
CA SER A 44 4.81 -0.55 2.63
C SER A 44 3.56 0.12 2.09
N THR A 45 3.00 -0.45 1.01
CA THR A 45 1.67 -0.05 0.54
C THR A 45 0.59 -0.54 1.51
N ILE A 46 -0.61 0.00 1.41
CA ILE A 46 -1.78 -0.52 2.13
C ILE A 46 -2.09 -1.99 1.78
N GLU A 47 -1.56 -2.49 0.67
CA GLU A 47 -1.67 -3.89 0.22
C GLU A 47 -0.50 -4.76 0.71
N GLY A 48 0.44 -4.20 1.48
CA GLY A 48 1.52 -4.93 2.14
C GLY A 48 2.80 -5.09 1.31
N SER A 49 2.79 -4.82 0.02
CA SER A 49 4.00 -4.90 -0.81
C SER A 49 4.88 -3.65 -0.66
N GLY A 50 6.14 -3.73 -1.04
CA GLY A 50 7.02 -2.57 -1.11
C GLY A 50 6.52 -1.58 -2.17
N GLY A 51 6.41 -0.28 -1.80
CA GLY A 51 5.87 0.76 -2.68
C GLY A 51 5.93 2.15 -2.06
N GLY A 52 5.04 3.03 -2.45
CA GLY A 52 4.99 4.41 -1.98
C GLY A 52 3.91 4.68 -0.92
N GLY A 53 2.99 3.77 -0.74
CA GLY A 53 1.82 3.90 0.15
C GLY A 53 0.57 3.44 -0.57
N LEU A 54 0.20 4.08 -1.66
CA LEU A 54 -0.90 3.68 -2.54
C LEU A 54 -0.42 2.91 -3.78
N ALA A 55 0.71 3.31 -4.37
CA ALA A 55 1.25 2.69 -5.58
C ALA A 55 2.31 1.62 -5.25
N THR A 56 2.23 0.51 -5.97
CA THR A 56 3.21 -0.59 -5.86
C THR A 56 4.46 -0.26 -6.68
N TRP A 57 5.65 -0.44 -6.07
CA TRP A 57 6.93 -0.25 -6.75
C TRP A 57 7.60 -1.60 -7.06
N SER A 58 8.62 -1.54 -7.92
CA SER A 58 9.44 -2.73 -8.23
C SER A 58 10.40 -3.12 -7.10
N THR A 59 10.50 -2.31 -6.04
CA THR A 59 11.36 -2.57 -4.87
C THR A 59 10.97 -3.85 -4.15
N ILE A 60 11.96 -4.53 -3.59
CA ILE A 60 11.77 -5.70 -2.71
C ILE A 60 11.83 -5.21 -1.27
N ALA A 61 10.87 -5.62 -0.46
CA ALA A 61 10.73 -5.22 0.95
C ALA A 61 11.95 -5.58 1.79
N GLY A 62 12.14 -4.82 2.86
CA GLY A 62 13.27 -4.99 3.78
C GLY A 62 14.56 -4.34 3.32
N ASN A 63 15.55 -4.35 4.20
CA ASN A 63 16.84 -3.68 4.02
C ASN A 63 17.92 -4.58 3.46
N ALA A 64 17.65 -5.89 3.30
CA ALA A 64 18.63 -6.86 2.80
C ALA A 64 18.95 -6.62 1.32
N THR A 65 20.19 -6.93 0.97
CA THR A 65 20.70 -6.92 -0.40
C THR A 65 20.68 -8.33 -1.02
N GLN A 66 21.38 -8.52 -2.13
CA GLN A 66 21.38 -9.78 -2.90
C GLN A 66 21.92 -11.01 -2.13
N GLU A 67 22.56 -10.82 -0.99
CA GLU A 67 23.14 -11.91 -0.19
C GLU A 67 22.32 -12.23 1.07
N GLY A 68 21.15 -11.59 1.27
CA GLY A 68 20.42 -11.69 2.51
C GLY A 68 18.92 -11.83 2.40
N ILE A 69 18.31 -12.04 3.56
CA ILE A 69 16.86 -12.01 3.76
C ILE A 69 16.56 -10.80 4.62
N GLY A 70 15.62 -10.00 4.16
CA GLY A 70 15.10 -8.86 4.90
C GLY A 70 13.59 -8.94 5.03
N GLY A 71 13.03 -8.02 5.78
CA GLY A 71 11.60 -7.95 5.91
C GLY A 71 11.14 -6.59 6.37
N SER A 72 9.85 -6.38 6.33
CA SER A 72 9.20 -5.20 6.88
C SER A 72 7.88 -5.56 7.55
N VAL A 73 7.52 -4.77 8.54
CA VAL A 73 6.18 -4.76 9.13
C VAL A 73 5.65 -3.34 9.07
N HIS A 74 4.35 -3.19 8.87
CA HIS A 74 3.73 -1.86 8.79
C HIS A 74 2.39 -1.82 9.50
N GLY A 75 2.01 -0.62 9.92
CA GLY A 75 0.67 -0.26 10.33
C GLY A 75 0.32 1.10 9.74
N THR A 76 -0.83 1.18 9.09
CA THR A 76 -1.32 2.36 8.38
C THR A 76 -2.73 2.68 8.81
N VAL A 77 -3.02 3.97 8.96
CA VAL A 77 -4.36 4.51 9.24
C VAL A 77 -4.66 5.60 8.22
N ILE A 78 -5.86 5.57 7.63
CA ILE A 78 -6.37 6.63 6.77
C ILE A 78 -7.69 7.11 7.37
N GLU A 79 -7.78 8.39 7.70
CA GLU A 79 -9.00 9.03 8.18
C GLU A 79 -9.67 9.78 7.03
N LEU A 80 -10.90 9.42 6.73
CA LEU A 80 -11.75 10.01 5.68
C LEU A 80 -13.02 10.56 6.31
N PRO A 81 -13.83 11.37 5.59
CA PRO A 81 -15.07 11.92 6.12
C PRO A 81 -16.07 10.85 6.56
N ASP A 82 -16.23 9.77 5.78
CA ASP A 82 -17.26 8.75 5.98
C ASP A 82 -16.68 7.36 6.33
N TYR A 83 -15.34 7.22 6.28
CA TYR A 83 -14.66 5.95 6.52
C TYR A 83 -13.38 6.12 7.33
N ASN A 84 -13.06 5.09 8.12
CA ASN A 84 -11.70 4.90 8.66
C ASN A 84 -11.10 3.63 8.06
N TRP A 85 -9.95 3.76 7.37
CA TRP A 85 -9.27 2.62 6.79
C TRP A 85 -8.00 2.31 7.57
N THR A 86 -7.86 1.07 8.01
CA THR A 86 -6.64 0.58 8.62
C THR A 86 -6.05 -0.55 7.80
N SER A 87 -4.73 -0.59 7.71
CA SER A 87 -3.99 -1.69 7.10
C SER A 87 -2.80 -2.04 7.99
N TYR A 88 -2.54 -3.33 8.15
CA TYR A 88 -1.33 -3.80 8.79
C TYR A 88 -0.85 -5.08 8.11
N GLY A 89 0.45 -5.26 8.07
CA GLY A 89 1.00 -6.39 7.33
C GLY A 89 2.48 -6.59 7.52
N VAL A 90 2.96 -7.62 6.83
CA VAL A 90 4.35 -8.04 6.81
C VAL A 90 4.78 -8.35 5.38
N ALA A 91 6.05 -8.10 5.09
CA ALA A 91 6.67 -8.55 3.86
C ALA A 91 8.05 -9.12 4.12
N LEU A 92 8.42 -10.16 3.39
CA LEU A 92 9.73 -10.80 3.42
C LEU A 92 10.38 -10.67 2.05
N GLY A 93 11.60 -10.16 2.04
CA GLY A 93 12.44 -10.04 0.85
C GLY A 93 13.58 -11.04 0.89
N PHE A 94 13.72 -11.82 -0.16
CA PHE A 94 14.76 -12.83 -0.29
C PHE A 94 15.73 -12.40 -1.40
N PHE A 95 17.01 -12.23 -1.05
CA PHE A 95 18.12 -11.96 -1.95
C PHE A 95 17.89 -10.72 -2.86
N ASP A 96 17.11 -9.75 -2.37
CA ASP A 96 16.66 -8.58 -3.14
C ASP A 96 16.03 -8.97 -4.50
N ARG A 97 15.43 -10.17 -4.56
CA ARG A 97 14.87 -10.73 -5.79
C ARG A 97 13.42 -11.17 -5.67
N VAL A 98 13.04 -11.79 -4.57
CA VAL A 98 11.69 -12.28 -4.33
C VAL A 98 11.11 -11.58 -3.11
N GLU A 99 9.87 -11.14 -3.18
CA GLU A 99 9.10 -10.63 -2.06
C GLU A 99 7.86 -11.50 -1.88
N LEU A 100 7.58 -11.87 -0.63
CA LEU A 100 6.28 -12.41 -0.22
C LEU A 100 5.67 -11.43 0.77
N SER A 101 4.41 -11.09 0.61
CA SER A 101 3.73 -10.13 1.47
C SER A 101 2.35 -10.60 1.91
N TYR A 102 1.94 -10.11 3.07
CA TYR A 102 0.60 -10.25 3.60
C TYR A 102 0.16 -8.93 4.22
N ALA A 103 -1.07 -8.52 3.94
CA ALA A 103 -1.72 -7.42 4.65
C ALA A 103 -3.18 -7.75 4.97
N ARG A 104 -3.64 -7.25 6.11
CA ARG A 104 -5.04 -7.18 6.49
C ARG A 104 -5.49 -5.74 6.40
N GLN A 105 -6.57 -5.51 5.67
CA GLN A 105 -7.23 -4.22 5.53
C GLN A 105 -8.58 -4.25 6.20
N ASN A 106 -8.94 -3.17 6.90
CA ASN A 106 -10.22 -2.99 7.53
C ASN A 106 -10.73 -1.59 7.19
N LEU A 107 -11.90 -1.51 6.57
CA LEU A 107 -12.60 -0.26 6.24
C LEU A 107 -13.83 -0.15 7.12
N ASP A 108 -13.74 0.67 8.18
CA ASP A 108 -14.86 1.00 9.06
C ASP A 108 -15.75 2.04 8.38
N THR A 109 -17.04 1.71 8.25
CA THR A 109 -18.05 2.54 7.59
C THR A 109 -18.60 3.65 8.50
N ILE A 110 -18.14 3.78 9.73
CA ILE A 110 -18.55 4.78 10.71
C ILE A 110 -20.09 4.93 10.73
N ASP A 111 -20.61 6.11 10.39
CA ASP A 111 -22.05 6.40 10.38
C ASP A 111 -22.73 6.01 9.05
N ILE A 112 -21.98 6.01 7.92
CA ILE A 112 -22.54 5.67 6.60
C ILE A 112 -23.01 4.22 6.50
N GLY A 113 -22.46 3.32 7.34
CA GLY A 113 -22.91 1.94 7.44
C GLY A 113 -24.41 1.82 7.77
N THR A 114 -24.96 2.77 8.53
CA THR A 114 -26.41 2.83 8.81
C THR A 114 -27.21 3.16 7.56
N ALA A 115 -26.75 4.13 6.75
CA ALA A 115 -27.40 4.49 5.48
C ALA A 115 -27.32 3.36 4.44
N LEU A 116 -26.26 2.53 4.50
CA LEU A 116 -26.08 1.36 3.65
C LEU A 116 -26.83 0.10 4.15
N GLY A 117 -27.53 0.19 5.28
CA GLY A 117 -28.26 -0.94 5.87
C GLY A 117 -27.35 -1.97 6.55
N LEU A 118 -26.07 -1.67 6.75
CA LEU A 118 -25.08 -2.55 7.38
C LEU A 118 -25.00 -2.38 8.91
N GLY A 119 -25.49 -1.23 9.41
CA GLY A 119 -25.34 -0.82 10.80
C GLY A 119 -24.13 0.10 11.00
N ARG A 120 -24.20 0.91 12.06
CA ARG A 120 -23.12 1.85 12.40
C ARG A 120 -21.84 1.12 12.75
N GLY A 121 -20.70 1.57 12.20
CA GLY A 121 -19.38 0.99 12.48
C GLY A 121 -19.18 -0.41 11.90
N TYR A 122 -19.97 -0.79 10.89
CA TYR A 122 -19.70 -2.01 10.16
C TYR A 122 -18.35 -1.94 9.48
N THR A 123 -17.56 -3.00 9.61
CA THR A 123 -16.18 -3.02 9.07
C THR A 123 -16.07 -4.04 7.95
N LEU A 124 -15.75 -3.55 6.75
CA LEU A 124 -15.38 -4.39 5.62
C LEU A 124 -13.93 -4.85 5.78
N ASN A 125 -13.68 -6.13 5.59
CA ASN A 125 -12.39 -6.73 5.84
C ASN A 125 -11.85 -7.44 4.60
N GLN A 126 -10.53 -7.30 4.37
CA GLN A 126 -9.85 -7.95 3.26
C GLN A 126 -8.47 -8.46 3.66
N ASP A 127 -8.14 -9.67 3.25
CA ASP A 127 -6.79 -10.22 3.29
C ASP A 127 -6.13 -10.11 1.91
N VAL A 128 -4.89 -9.67 1.87
CA VAL A 128 -4.08 -9.53 0.65
C VAL A 128 -2.81 -10.36 0.79
N PHE A 129 -2.62 -11.32 -0.11
CA PHE A 129 -1.42 -12.15 -0.22
C PHE A 129 -0.67 -11.77 -1.48
N GLY A 130 0.57 -11.34 -1.36
CA GLY A 130 1.39 -10.87 -2.48
C GLY A 130 2.62 -11.72 -2.71
N ALA A 131 3.02 -11.80 -3.99
CA ALA A 131 4.33 -12.29 -4.40
C ALA A 131 4.87 -11.37 -5.50
N LYS A 132 6.15 -10.99 -5.42
CA LYS A 132 6.83 -10.13 -6.39
C LYS A 132 8.19 -10.73 -6.74
N LEU A 133 8.55 -10.67 -8.01
CA LEU A 133 9.83 -11.11 -8.53
C LEU A 133 10.50 -9.96 -9.29
N ARG A 134 11.67 -9.54 -8.82
CA ARG A 134 12.57 -8.64 -9.56
C ARG A 134 13.18 -9.39 -10.74
N LEU A 135 12.97 -8.87 -11.93
CA LEU A 135 13.46 -9.48 -13.17
C LEU A 135 14.84 -8.93 -13.54
N ALA A 136 14.99 -7.60 -13.52
CA ALA A 136 16.19 -6.92 -13.99
C ALA A 136 16.35 -5.53 -13.39
N GLY A 137 17.51 -4.92 -13.63
CA GLY A 137 17.80 -3.55 -13.24
C GLY A 137 18.01 -3.36 -11.73
N ASP A 138 18.23 -2.11 -11.33
CA ASP A 138 18.39 -1.70 -9.93
C ASP A 138 17.81 -0.30 -9.74
N VAL A 139 17.17 -0.07 -8.57
CA VAL A 139 16.56 1.23 -8.26
C VAL A 139 17.61 2.35 -8.23
N VAL A 140 18.80 2.06 -7.69
CA VAL A 140 19.84 3.05 -7.37
C VAL A 140 21.07 2.90 -8.24
N TYR A 141 21.58 1.67 -8.35
CA TYR A 141 22.89 1.36 -8.94
C TYR A 141 22.75 0.84 -10.37
N GLY A 142 23.89 0.69 -11.05
CA GLY A 142 23.95 0.20 -12.43
C GLY A 142 23.74 1.28 -13.46
N ASP A 143 23.15 0.92 -14.60
CA ASP A 143 22.89 1.84 -15.70
C ASP A 143 22.00 3.02 -15.25
N ALA A 144 22.36 4.25 -15.66
CA ALA A 144 21.67 5.46 -15.25
C ALA A 144 20.19 5.51 -15.68
N LEU A 145 19.85 4.85 -16.78
CA LEU A 145 18.50 4.85 -17.35
C LEU A 145 17.73 3.55 -17.09
N MET A 146 18.43 2.43 -16.83
CA MET A 146 17.78 1.14 -16.61
C MET A 146 17.08 1.11 -15.24
N PRO A 147 15.74 1.09 -15.19
CA PRO A 147 15.03 0.97 -13.92
C PRO A 147 15.12 -0.46 -13.38
N GLN A 148 14.84 -0.64 -12.10
CA GLN A 148 14.48 -1.95 -11.58
C GLN A 148 13.11 -2.33 -12.12
N ILE A 149 13.00 -3.54 -12.67
CA ILE A 149 11.76 -4.09 -13.22
C ILE A 149 11.37 -5.31 -12.39
N ALA A 150 10.11 -5.35 -11.97
CA ALA A 150 9.54 -6.48 -11.26
C ALA A 150 8.15 -6.83 -11.82
N ILE A 151 7.79 -8.09 -11.70
CA ILE A 151 6.43 -8.58 -11.88
C ILE A 151 5.89 -9.07 -10.55
N GLY A 152 4.58 -9.04 -10.39
CA GLY A 152 3.98 -9.56 -9.17
C GLY A 152 2.52 -9.95 -9.33
N VAL A 153 2.05 -10.60 -8.29
CA VAL A 153 0.68 -11.07 -8.15
C VAL A 153 0.20 -10.72 -6.74
N GLN A 154 -1.08 -10.34 -6.63
CA GLN A 154 -1.77 -10.15 -5.35
C GLN A 154 -3.09 -10.89 -5.38
N HIS A 155 -3.22 -11.89 -4.52
CA HIS A 155 -4.49 -12.57 -4.27
C HIS A 155 -5.18 -11.88 -3.11
N LYS A 156 -6.40 -11.39 -3.34
CA LYS A 156 -7.20 -10.64 -2.37
C LYS A 156 -8.47 -11.40 -2.04
N ARG A 157 -8.84 -11.35 -0.77
CA ARG A 157 -10.00 -12.06 -0.25
C ARG A 157 -10.80 -11.14 0.67
N SER A 158 -11.96 -10.69 0.21
CA SER A 158 -12.92 -10.01 1.07
C SER A 158 -13.62 -11.02 1.99
N SER A 159 -13.75 -10.68 3.27
CA SER A 159 -14.48 -11.50 4.25
C SER A 159 -16.00 -11.30 4.16
N ASP A 160 -16.45 -10.28 3.44
CA ASP A 160 -17.82 -9.76 3.46
C ASP A 160 -18.60 -10.16 2.20
N ALA A 161 -18.61 -11.47 1.87
CA ALA A 161 -19.20 -12.00 0.65
C ALA A 161 -20.68 -11.60 0.45
N ALA A 162 -21.45 -11.46 1.52
CA ALA A 162 -22.85 -11.02 1.46
C ALA A 162 -22.96 -9.55 1.00
N VAL A 163 -22.08 -8.67 1.48
CA VAL A 163 -22.02 -7.27 1.05
C VAL A 163 -21.56 -7.19 -0.40
N VAL A 164 -20.51 -7.94 -0.77
CA VAL A 164 -20.04 -8.04 -2.17
C VAL A 164 -21.19 -8.41 -3.11
N ALA A 165 -21.96 -9.42 -2.77
CA ALA A 165 -23.11 -9.84 -3.59
C ALA A 165 -24.21 -8.76 -3.62
N ALA A 166 -24.50 -8.11 -2.49
CA ALA A 166 -25.52 -7.05 -2.40
C ALA A 166 -25.20 -5.82 -3.25
N VAL A 167 -23.90 -5.46 -3.39
CA VAL A 167 -23.46 -4.36 -4.24
C VAL A 167 -23.26 -4.74 -5.71
N GLY A 168 -23.51 -6.00 -6.07
CA GLY A 168 -23.39 -6.49 -7.45
C GLY A 168 -21.98 -6.95 -7.84
N GLY A 169 -21.08 -7.16 -6.88
CA GLY A 169 -19.77 -7.74 -7.12
C GLY A 169 -19.85 -9.22 -7.53
N GLY A 170 -19.05 -9.61 -8.51
CA GLY A 170 -19.09 -10.96 -9.08
C GLY A 170 -18.47 -12.04 -8.18
N SER A 171 -17.42 -11.69 -7.43
CA SER A 171 -16.71 -12.63 -6.53
C SER A 171 -16.13 -11.89 -5.33
N PRO A 172 -16.14 -12.47 -4.11
CA PRO A 172 -15.43 -11.91 -2.97
C PRO A 172 -13.91 -12.10 -3.05
N ASN A 173 -13.40 -12.92 -3.96
CA ASN A 173 -11.99 -13.22 -4.12
C ASN A 173 -11.55 -12.89 -5.53
N GLY A 174 -10.31 -12.39 -5.66
CA GLY A 174 -9.71 -12.14 -6.96
C GLY A 174 -8.19 -12.06 -6.90
N THR A 175 -7.59 -11.99 -8.08
CA THR A 175 -6.13 -11.95 -8.21
C THR A 175 -5.76 -10.86 -9.20
N ASP A 176 -4.91 -9.95 -8.77
CA ASP A 176 -4.31 -8.93 -9.62
C ASP A 176 -2.92 -9.37 -10.07
N PHE A 177 -2.55 -8.99 -11.28
CA PHE A 177 -1.20 -9.17 -11.81
C PHE A 177 -0.63 -7.80 -12.16
N TYR A 178 0.67 -7.58 -11.95
CA TYR A 178 1.28 -6.30 -12.28
C TYR A 178 2.72 -6.44 -12.78
N ILE A 179 3.13 -5.43 -13.54
CA ILE A 179 4.51 -5.16 -13.88
C ILE A 179 4.85 -3.74 -13.41
N SER A 180 6.00 -3.57 -12.79
CA SER A 180 6.42 -2.33 -12.16
C SER A 180 7.84 -1.99 -12.52
N ALA A 181 8.13 -0.70 -12.72
CA ALA A 181 9.45 -0.16 -13.01
C ALA A 181 9.72 1.03 -12.10
N THR A 182 10.84 0.99 -11.35
CA THR A 182 11.21 2.04 -10.38
C THR A 182 12.66 2.44 -10.57
N LYS A 183 12.94 3.75 -10.58
CA LYS A 183 14.30 4.31 -10.66
C LYS A 183 14.46 5.53 -9.75
N LEU A 184 15.58 5.57 -9.04
CA LEU A 184 16.08 6.76 -8.38
C LEU A 184 17.20 7.37 -9.23
N PHE A 185 16.95 8.54 -9.78
CA PHE A 185 17.94 9.35 -10.49
C PHE A 185 18.77 10.12 -9.46
N LEU A 186 19.89 9.52 -9.03
CA LEU A 186 20.70 10.03 -7.91
C LEU A 186 21.16 11.47 -8.12
N SER A 187 21.58 11.83 -9.34
CA SER A 187 22.07 13.18 -9.66
C SER A 187 21.00 14.25 -9.51
N GLN A 188 19.74 13.90 -9.69
CA GLN A 188 18.58 14.77 -9.55
C GLN A 188 17.87 14.59 -8.21
N SER A 189 18.22 13.56 -7.43
CA SER A 189 17.49 13.16 -6.22
C SER A 189 16.01 12.86 -6.47
N VAL A 190 15.65 12.41 -7.66
CA VAL A 190 14.26 12.13 -8.09
C VAL A 190 14.06 10.64 -8.21
N LEU A 191 13.01 10.14 -7.52
CA LEU A 191 12.52 8.80 -7.71
C LEU A 191 11.28 8.83 -8.60
N ALA A 192 11.23 7.95 -9.58
CA ALA A 192 10.06 7.73 -10.43
C ALA A 192 9.67 6.25 -10.42
N ASN A 193 8.37 6.01 -10.39
CA ASN A 193 7.77 4.67 -10.50
C ASN A 193 6.62 4.69 -11.50
N ALA A 194 6.50 3.62 -12.26
CA ALA A 194 5.37 3.31 -13.11
C ALA A 194 5.00 1.83 -12.98
N THR A 195 3.73 1.55 -12.77
CA THR A 195 3.19 0.20 -12.62
C THR A 195 1.93 0.06 -13.48
N VAL A 196 1.85 -1.02 -14.23
CA VAL A 196 0.62 -1.44 -14.90
C VAL A 196 0.09 -2.67 -14.19
N ARG A 197 -1.13 -2.55 -13.67
CA ARG A 197 -1.85 -3.61 -12.96
C ARG A 197 -3.02 -4.09 -13.78
N PHE A 198 -3.15 -5.38 -13.95
CA PHE A 198 -4.32 -6.03 -14.52
C PHE A 198 -5.23 -6.49 -13.39
N THR A 199 -6.36 -5.84 -13.24
CA THR A 199 -7.29 -6.04 -12.13
C THR A 199 -8.73 -5.92 -12.57
N LYS A 200 -9.64 -6.52 -11.81
CA LYS A 200 -11.07 -6.31 -11.83
C LYS A 200 -11.62 -6.03 -10.42
N ALA A 201 -10.74 -5.57 -9.53
CA ALA A 201 -11.05 -5.30 -8.13
C ALA A 201 -11.96 -4.06 -8.00
N ASN A 202 -13.06 -4.20 -7.28
CA ASN A 202 -13.95 -3.10 -6.90
C ASN A 202 -13.47 -2.52 -5.57
N GLN A 203 -13.31 -1.19 -5.49
CA GLN A 203 -12.76 -0.52 -4.30
C GLN A 203 -11.54 -1.26 -3.74
N ASN A 204 -10.55 -1.47 -4.62
CA ASN A 204 -9.33 -2.18 -4.28
C ASN A 204 -9.53 -3.65 -3.83
N GLY A 205 -10.71 -4.23 -4.07
CA GLY A 205 -11.09 -5.60 -3.69
C GLY A 205 -12.00 -5.70 -2.46
N LEU A 206 -12.15 -4.62 -1.67
CA LEU A 206 -13.06 -4.59 -0.51
C LEU A 206 -14.52 -4.88 -0.89
N LEU A 207 -14.96 -4.39 -2.05
CA LEU A 207 -16.28 -4.67 -2.62
C LEU A 207 -16.25 -5.81 -3.66
N GLY A 208 -15.26 -6.70 -3.54
CA GLY A 208 -15.11 -7.87 -4.40
C GLY A 208 -14.49 -7.58 -5.76
N PHE A 209 -14.75 -8.44 -6.73
CA PHE A 209 -14.08 -8.47 -8.02
C PHE A 209 -15.08 -8.65 -9.16
N GLY A 210 -15.01 -7.76 -10.16
CA GLY A 210 -15.90 -7.76 -11.31
C GLY A 210 -17.37 -7.54 -10.94
N SER A 211 -18.24 -7.70 -11.92
CA SER A 211 -19.69 -7.67 -11.80
C SER A 211 -20.31 -8.57 -12.87
N ALA A 212 -21.64 -8.68 -12.91
CA ALA A 212 -22.35 -9.43 -13.95
C ALA A 212 -22.11 -8.90 -15.38
N THR A 213 -21.71 -7.62 -15.53
CA THR A 213 -21.50 -6.95 -16.81
C THR A 213 -20.04 -6.61 -17.11
N ALA A 214 -19.15 -6.74 -16.12
CA ALA A 214 -17.72 -6.37 -16.24
C ALA A 214 -16.87 -7.33 -15.40
N ASP A 215 -16.51 -8.49 -15.96
CA ASP A 215 -15.74 -9.52 -15.25
C ASP A 215 -14.34 -9.76 -15.83
N ASP A 216 -13.89 -8.93 -16.74
CA ASP A 216 -12.55 -8.99 -17.32
C ASP A 216 -11.53 -8.18 -16.53
N HIS A 217 -10.29 -8.68 -16.47
CA HIS A 217 -9.15 -7.90 -16.00
C HIS A 217 -8.88 -6.73 -16.95
N ARG A 218 -8.80 -5.53 -16.41
CA ARG A 218 -8.48 -4.31 -17.15
C ARG A 218 -7.13 -3.75 -16.71
N PRO A 219 -6.33 -3.22 -17.65
CA PRO A 219 -5.10 -2.55 -17.28
C PRO A 219 -5.42 -1.26 -16.52
N GLN A 220 -4.77 -1.08 -15.37
CA GLN A 220 -4.81 0.11 -14.55
C GLN A 220 -3.38 0.62 -14.36
N PHE A 221 -3.22 1.92 -14.21
CA PHE A 221 -1.94 2.57 -14.05
C PHE A 221 -1.73 3.01 -12.59
N GLU A 222 -0.50 2.80 -12.09
CA GLU A 222 -0.03 3.39 -10.84
C GLU A 222 1.28 4.12 -11.12
N GLY A 223 1.42 5.33 -10.60
CA GLY A 223 2.62 6.14 -10.78
C GLY A 223 3.02 6.85 -9.49
N SER A 224 4.32 7.03 -9.30
CA SER A 224 4.85 7.83 -8.19
C SER A 224 6.00 8.69 -8.69
N LEU A 225 6.04 9.93 -8.20
CA LEU A 225 7.16 10.83 -8.41
C LEU A 225 7.53 11.45 -7.07
N ALA A 226 8.80 11.32 -6.67
CA ALA A 226 9.24 11.81 -5.39
C ALA A 226 10.61 12.49 -5.48
N TYR A 227 10.84 13.49 -4.64
CA TYR A 227 12.10 14.19 -4.50
C TYR A 227 12.71 13.93 -3.13
N GLN A 228 13.95 13.47 -3.11
CA GLN A 228 14.69 13.17 -1.90
C GLN A 228 15.48 14.40 -1.43
N PHE A 229 14.93 15.14 -0.47
CA PHE A 229 15.57 16.34 0.10
C PHE A 229 16.81 16.02 0.93
N SER A 230 16.85 14.84 1.53
CA SER A 230 17.98 14.34 2.29
C SER A 230 17.98 12.81 2.30
N ARG A 231 19.03 12.20 2.85
CA ARG A 231 19.08 10.73 3.03
C ARG A 231 17.92 10.17 3.86
N ARG A 232 17.25 11.01 4.65
CA ARG A 232 16.18 10.60 5.58
C ARG A 232 14.81 11.18 5.25
N PHE A 233 14.72 12.10 4.27
CA PHE A 233 13.49 12.82 4.00
C PHE A 233 13.18 12.88 2.52
N VAL A 234 11.99 12.41 2.15
CA VAL A 234 11.46 12.41 0.79
C VAL A 234 10.05 12.97 0.80
N VAL A 235 9.71 13.72 -0.24
CA VAL A 235 8.34 14.20 -0.52
C VAL A 235 7.98 13.78 -1.92
N GLY A 236 6.76 13.35 -2.14
CA GLY A 236 6.29 12.91 -3.44
C GLY A 236 4.79 12.88 -3.55
N GLY A 237 4.32 12.45 -4.70
CA GLY A 237 2.91 12.20 -4.94
C GLY A 237 2.73 10.90 -5.72
N GLU A 238 1.55 10.33 -5.59
CA GLU A 238 1.15 9.12 -6.27
C GLU A 238 -0.18 9.31 -6.98
N TYR A 239 -0.36 8.54 -8.02
CA TYR A 239 -1.60 8.44 -8.78
C TYR A 239 -1.89 6.98 -9.07
N ARG A 240 -3.15 6.55 -8.88
CA ARG A 240 -3.58 5.18 -9.15
C ARG A 240 -4.97 5.18 -9.77
N THR A 241 -5.08 4.61 -10.95
CA THR A 241 -6.39 4.39 -11.59
C THR A 241 -7.05 3.14 -11.04
N LYS A 242 -8.38 3.08 -11.16
CA LYS A 242 -9.18 1.93 -10.74
C LYS A 242 -10.20 1.57 -11.82
N PRO A 243 -10.58 0.27 -11.95
CA PRO A 243 -11.67 -0.11 -12.85
C PRO A 243 -13.01 0.30 -12.23
N ASP A 244 -13.92 0.78 -13.06
CA ASP A 244 -15.29 1.08 -12.69
C ASP A 244 -16.20 -0.04 -13.19
N ASN A 245 -16.53 -0.99 -12.31
CA ASN A 245 -17.25 -2.22 -12.66
C ASN A 245 -18.66 -2.29 -12.05
N LEU A 246 -18.91 -1.57 -10.93
CA LEU A 246 -20.18 -1.64 -10.19
C LEU A 246 -21.18 -0.63 -10.71
N ALA A 247 -22.41 -1.06 -10.97
CA ALA A 247 -23.48 -0.15 -11.43
C ALA A 247 -23.99 0.79 -10.34
N ILE A 248 -23.82 0.45 -9.07
CA ILE A 248 -24.33 1.22 -7.93
C ILE A 248 -23.43 2.36 -7.49
N ALA A 249 -22.14 2.32 -7.87
CA ALA A 249 -21.13 3.26 -7.38
C ALA A 249 -20.07 3.45 -8.45
N ARG A 250 -19.78 4.71 -8.76
CA ARG A 250 -18.66 5.08 -9.63
C ARG A 250 -17.35 4.97 -8.81
N GLU A 251 -16.30 4.49 -9.45
CA GLU A 251 -14.97 4.47 -8.88
C GLU A 251 -14.10 5.57 -9.48
N ASP A 252 -13.65 6.51 -8.64
CA ASP A 252 -12.69 7.54 -9.01
C ASP A 252 -11.26 7.08 -8.75
N ASP A 253 -10.31 7.66 -9.47
CA ASP A 253 -8.89 7.43 -9.29
C ASP A 253 -8.40 7.97 -7.94
N TRP A 254 -7.29 7.41 -7.45
CA TRP A 254 -6.65 7.83 -6.22
C TRP A 254 -5.44 8.72 -6.48
N VAL A 255 -5.30 9.75 -5.65
CA VAL A 255 -4.15 10.67 -5.65
C VAL A 255 -3.70 10.90 -4.22
N ASP A 256 -2.40 11.01 -4.02
CA ASP A 256 -1.86 11.50 -2.77
C ASP A 256 -0.69 12.49 -2.95
N LEU A 257 -0.41 13.19 -1.87
CA LEU A 257 0.81 13.94 -1.65
C LEU A 257 1.40 13.50 -0.33
N PHE A 258 2.54 12.82 -0.38
CA PHE A 258 3.16 12.19 0.79
C PHE A 258 4.49 12.81 1.18
N ALA A 259 4.84 12.66 2.45
CA ALA A 259 6.17 12.87 3.00
C ALA A 259 6.58 11.67 3.84
N ALA A 260 7.77 11.11 3.60
CA ALA A 260 8.31 10.02 4.38
C ALA A 260 9.62 10.42 5.05
N TYR A 261 9.77 10.04 6.31
CA TYR A 261 10.94 10.34 7.13
C TYR A 261 11.48 9.09 7.83
N ALA A 262 12.74 8.78 7.58
CA ALA A 262 13.45 7.70 8.26
C ALA A 262 13.89 8.16 9.66
N LEU A 263 13.13 7.79 10.68
CA LEU A 263 13.44 8.06 12.09
C LEU A 263 14.76 7.40 12.49
N THR A 264 14.94 6.16 12.08
CA THR A 264 16.18 5.37 12.25
C THR A 264 16.53 4.69 10.93
N ARG A 265 17.54 3.83 10.92
CA ARG A 265 17.84 2.97 9.75
C ARG A 265 16.73 1.95 9.46
N ASN A 266 15.94 1.63 10.47
CA ASN A 266 14.96 0.56 10.43
C ASN A 266 13.51 1.05 10.53
N VAL A 267 13.28 2.30 10.95
CA VAL A 267 11.93 2.82 11.22
C VAL A 267 11.68 4.04 10.36
N THR A 268 10.60 4.00 9.58
CA THR A 268 10.13 5.08 8.72
C THR A 268 8.70 5.44 9.08
N VAL A 269 8.42 6.74 9.16
CA VAL A 269 7.07 7.28 9.25
C VAL A 269 6.73 7.94 7.91
N THR A 270 5.52 7.70 7.42
CA THR A 270 4.97 8.33 6.22
C THR A 270 3.65 9.00 6.57
N ALA A 271 3.53 10.26 6.20
CA ALA A 271 2.28 11.01 6.29
C ALA A 271 1.88 11.48 4.89
N ALA A 272 0.59 11.44 4.56
CA ALA A 272 0.09 11.94 3.29
C ALA A 272 -1.28 12.61 3.45
N TYR A 273 -1.58 13.52 2.54
CA TYR A 273 -2.94 13.91 2.21
C TYR A 273 -3.39 13.05 1.04
N VAL A 274 -4.52 12.36 1.20
CA VAL A 274 -5.05 11.45 0.19
C VAL A 274 -6.38 11.97 -0.35
N ASP A 275 -6.61 11.79 -1.62
CA ASP A 275 -7.91 11.91 -2.29
C ASP A 275 -8.22 10.52 -2.88
N LEU A 276 -9.15 9.82 -2.27
CA LEU A 276 -9.58 8.48 -2.67
C LEU A 276 -10.88 8.54 -3.52
N GLY A 277 -11.29 9.75 -3.93
CA GLY A 277 -12.47 9.96 -4.76
C GLY A 277 -13.74 9.50 -4.07
N SER A 278 -14.50 8.65 -4.76
CA SER A 278 -15.72 8.03 -4.23
C SER A 278 -15.41 6.62 -3.67
N ILE A 279 -15.95 6.31 -2.49
CA ILE A 279 -15.93 4.96 -1.93
C ILE A 279 -17.37 4.50 -1.77
N ALA A 280 -17.76 3.45 -2.50
CA ALA A 280 -19.15 3.03 -2.64
C ALA A 280 -20.03 4.23 -3.08
N THR A 281 -20.97 4.65 -2.23
CA THR A 281 -21.92 5.74 -2.52
C THR A 281 -21.52 7.09 -1.89
N ALA A 282 -20.36 7.17 -1.23
CA ALA A 282 -19.87 8.39 -0.58
C ALA A 282 -18.78 9.06 -1.43
N ASP A 283 -19.06 10.29 -1.85
CA ASP A 283 -18.15 11.09 -2.67
C ASP A 283 -17.14 11.86 -1.80
N ASN A 284 -16.10 12.42 -2.47
CA ASN A 284 -15.13 13.34 -1.84
C ASN A 284 -14.40 12.76 -0.63
N GLN A 285 -13.99 11.51 -0.71
CA GLN A 285 -13.25 10.82 0.36
C GLN A 285 -11.80 11.30 0.40
N ARG A 286 -11.57 12.47 1.01
CA ARG A 286 -10.28 13.13 1.16
C ARG A 286 -9.88 13.16 2.61
N GLY A 287 -8.61 12.83 2.90
CA GLY A 287 -8.22 12.75 4.29
C GLY A 287 -6.74 12.65 4.55
N ALA A 288 -6.42 12.20 5.75
CA ALA A 288 -5.06 12.03 6.22
C ALA A 288 -4.67 10.56 6.23
N PHE A 289 -3.49 10.27 5.72
CA PHE A 289 -2.83 8.98 5.77
C PHE A 289 -1.64 9.06 6.72
N LEU A 290 -1.50 8.09 7.60
CA LEU A 290 -0.34 7.94 8.46
C LEU A 290 0.08 6.47 8.49
N SER A 291 1.37 6.22 8.21
CA SER A 291 1.94 4.88 8.23
C SER A 291 3.23 4.84 9.03
N LEU A 292 3.42 3.78 9.78
CA LEU A 292 4.67 3.43 10.43
C LEU A 292 5.15 2.10 9.89
N GLN A 293 6.41 2.07 9.45
CA GLN A 293 7.08 0.87 8.96
C GLN A 293 8.35 0.61 9.75
N ALA A 294 8.56 -0.64 10.10
CA ALA A 294 9.86 -1.14 10.55
C ALA A 294 10.40 -2.14 9.52
N ALA A 295 11.66 -1.92 9.05
CA ALA A 295 12.33 -2.76 8.06
C ALA A 295 13.70 -3.23 8.56
N PHE A 296 14.10 -4.44 8.22
CA PHE A 296 15.34 -5.08 8.62
C PHE A 296 15.94 -5.94 7.51
#